data_e6dad7cbce9d2017162b229b73a2b8e1
#
_entry.id   e6dad7cbce9d2017162b229b73a2b8e1
#
_cell.length_a   1.000
_cell.length_b   1.000
_cell.length_c   1.000
_cell.angle_alpha   90.00
_cell.angle_beta   90.00
_cell.angle_gamma   90.00
#
_symmetry.space_group_name_H-M   'P 1'
#
loop_
_entity.id
_entity.type
_entity.pdbx_description
1 polymer ?
#
loop_
_entity_poly.entity_id
_entity_poly.type
_entity_poly.pdbx_seq_one_letter_code
_entity_poly.pdbx_strand_id
1 'polypeptide(L)'
;GHEMCYSPSLDLLNKYGHHLIATHINDNLGVKDFDGKIYWTDDLHLLPFDGIGDWDYNAERLDKCGYNGILTFELKIHSKPDRHENDKYRAIPIESYIAECYARACRFAAKRKISQVK
;
A
#
# COMPACT_ATOMS: atom_id res chain seq x y z
N GLY A 1 -0.87 -3.20 -0.92
CA GLY A 1 -1.12 -3.22 -2.39
C GLY A 1 -0.98 -4.60 -2.98
N HIS A 2 0.14 -5.28 -2.76
CA HIS A 2 0.37 -6.61 -3.35
C HIS A 2 -0.74 -7.64 -3.00
N GLU A 3 -1.25 -7.63 -1.77
CA GLU A 3 -2.40 -8.46 -1.37
C GLU A 3 -3.61 -8.25 -2.30
N MET A 4 -3.79 -7.04 -2.84
CA MET A 4 -4.91 -6.69 -3.73
C MET A 4 -4.78 -7.28 -5.14
N CYS A 5 -3.62 -7.86 -5.50
CA CYS A 5 -3.40 -8.59 -6.75
C CYS A 5 -3.93 -10.02 -6.71
N TYR A 6 -4.31 -10.50 -5.53
CA TYR A 6 -4.91 -11.81 -5.31
C TYR A 6 -6.44 -11.75 -5.35
N SER A 7 -7.08 -12.79 -4.91
CA SER A 7 -8.53 -12.81 -4.77
C SER A 7 -9.03 -11.65 -3.90
N PRO A 8 -10.12 -10.96 -4.30
CA PRO A 8 -10.73 -9.91 -3.47
C PRO A 8 -11.12 -10.36 -2.04
N SER A 9 -11.29 -11.66 -1.82
CA SER A 9 -11.61 -12.24 -0.51
C SER A 9 -10.38 -12.53 0.36
N LEU A 10 -9.16 -12.32 -0.16
CA LEU A 10 -7.94 -12.56 0.58
C LEU A 10 -7.74 -11.46 1.64
N ASP A 11 -7.57 -11.87 2.87
CA ASP A 11 -7.25 -10.98 3.99
C ASP A 11 -6.15 -11.60 4.85
N LEU A 12 -4.92 -11.47 4.35
CA LEU A 12 -3.73 -12.05 4.99
C LEU A 12 -3.45 -11.42 6.36
N LEU A 13 -3.69 -10.12 6.49
CA LEU A 13 -3.37 -9.40 7.71
C LEU A 13 -4.28 -9.81 8.87
N ASN A 14 -5.59 -9.95 8.64
CA ASN A 14 -6.49 -10.45 9.67
C ASN A 14 -6.20 -11.92 10.03
N LYS A 15 -5.78 -12.72 9.04
CA LYS A 15 -5.55 -14.16 9.24
C LYS A 15 -4.20 -14.47 9.87
N TYR A 16 -3.15 -13.74 9.48
CA TYR A 16 -1.75 -14.04 9.83
C TYR A 16 -1.00 -12.85 10.45
N GLY A 17 -1.69 -11.73 10.74
CA GLY A 17 -1.05 -10.50 11.20
C GLY A 17 -0.23 -10.64 12.48
N HIS A 18 -0.53 -11.64 13.34
CA HIS A 18 0.25 -11.93 14.53
C HIS A 18 1.68 -12.43 14.22
N HIS A 19 1.97 -12.79 12.98
CA HIS A 19 3.31 -13.10 12.49
C HIS A 19 4.00 -11.94 11.78
N LEU A 20 3.34 -10.77 11.68
CA LEU A 20 3.86 -9.62 10.93
C LEU A 20 5.08 -9.02 11.63
N ILE A 21 6.22 -9.02 10.95
CA ILE A 21 7.49 -8.47 11.44
C ILE A 21 7.94 -7.21 10.67
N ALA A 22 7.48 -7.03 9.44
CA ALA A 22 7.81 -5.89 8.58
C ALA A 22 6.66 -5.61 7.61
N THR A 23 6.65 -4.42 7.04
CA THR A 23 5.64 -4.00 6.06
C THR A 23 6.29 -3.50 4.78
N HIS A 24 5.61 -3.73 3.64
CA HIS A 24 5.83 -3.06 2.36
C HIS A 24 4.49 -2.49 1.91
N ILE A 25 4.22 -1.26 2.31
CA ILE A 25 2.91 -0.63 2.14
C ILE A 25 2.88 0.12 0.82
N ASN A 26 1.85 -0.11 0.04
CA ASN A 26 1.52 0.62 -1.17
C ASN A 26 0.03 0.51 -1.47
N ASP A 27 -0.48 1.32 -2.39
CA ASP A 27 -1.85 1.22 -2.87
C ASP A 27 -1.92 0.45 -4.20
N ASN A 28 -3.13 0.10 -4.59
CA ASN A 28 -3.40 -0.68 -5.78
C ASN A 28 -4.85 -0.44 -6.25
N LEU A 29 -5.18 -0.90 -7.45
CA LEU A 29 -6.54 -0.86 -7.99
C LEU A 29 -7.28 -2.20 -7.83
N GLY A 30 -6.61 -3.21 -7.29
CA GLY A 30 -7.17 -4.56 -7.14
C GLY A 30 -7.37 -5.28 -8.46
N VAL A 31 -7.86 -6.51 -8.36
CA VAL A 31 -8.21 -7.37 -9.50
C VAL A 31 -9.68 -7.78 -9.34
N LYS A 32 -10.51 -7.51 -10.36
CA LYS A 32 -11.94 -7.83 -10.32
C LYS A 32 -12.21 -9.31 -10.54
N ASP A 33 -11.59 -9.86 -11.58
CA ASP A 33 -11.81 -11.24 -12.04
C ASP A 33 -10.51 -12.03 -11.88
N PHE A 34 -10.27 -12.52 -10.66
CA PHE A 34 -9.07 -13.29 -10.37
C PHE A 34 -9.16 -14.69 -10.99
N ASP A 35 -8.28 -14.96 -11.96
CA ASP A 35 -8.20 -16.22 -12.71
C ASP A 35 -7.29 -17.28 -12.08
N GLY A 36 -6.82 -17.06 -10.85
CA GLY A 36 -5.89 -17.92 -10.15
C GLY A 36 -4.43 -17.61 -10.40
N LYS A 37 -4.12 -16.57 -11.17
CA LYS A 37 -2.75 -16.12 -11.46
C LYS A 37 -2.55 -14.67 -10.99
N ILE A 38 -1.31 -14.36 -10.64
CA ILE A 38 -0.89 -13.01 -10.31
C ILE A 38 -0.06 -12.48 -11.47
N TYR A 39 -0.50 -11.36 -12.01
CA TYR A 39 0.23 -10.66 -13.05
C TYR A 39 1.02 -9.52 -12.43
N TRP A 40 2.32 -9.47 -12.68
CA TRP A 40 3.18 -8.43 -12.14
C TRP A 40 2.78 -7.02 -12.59
N THR A 41 2.06 -6.89 -13.70
CA THR A 41 1.48 -5.63 -14.19
C THR A 41 0.34 -5.10 -13.32
N ASP A 42 -0.25 -5.95 -12.48
CA ASP A 42 -1.30 -5.56 -11.54
C ASP A 42 -0.75 -5.11 -10.18
N ASP A 43 0.53 -5.37 -9.91
CA ASP A 43 1.21 -4.93 -8.70
C ASP A 43 1.77 -3.51 -8.89
N LEU A 44 0.91 -2.51 -8.75
CA LEU A 44 1.12 -1.15 -9.22
C LEU A 44 2.05 -0.31 -8.33
N HIS A 45 2.16 -0.63 -7.06
CA HIS A 45 2.95 0.15 -6.08
C HIS A 45 2.59 1.65 -6.05
N LEU A 46 1.29 1.95 -6.04
CA LEU A 46 0.79 3.32 -6.00
C LEU A 46 1.04 3.97 -4.64
N LEU A 47 1.11 5.30 -4.63
CA LEU A 47 1.13 6.04 -3.38
C LEU A 47 -0.17 5.78 -2.61
N PRO A 48 -0.11 5.75 -1.27
CA PRO A 48 -1.32 5.69 -0.45
C PRO A 48 -2.35 6.75 -0.88
N PHE A 49 -3.61 6.33 -0.99
CA PHE A 49 -4.76 7.12 -1.43
C PHE A 49 -4.83 7.43 -2.93
N ASP A 50 -3.96 6.86 -3.76
CA ASP A 50 -4.08 6.93 -5.23
C ASP A 50 -4.82 5.74 -5.83
N GLY A 51 -4.97 4.66 -5.07
CA GLY A 51 -5.73 3.47 -5.45
C GLY A 51 -7.09 3.38 -4.74
N ILE A 52 -7.55 2.15 -4.59
CA ILE A 52 -8.84 1.84 -3.96
C ILE A 52 -8.69 1.23 -2.56
N GLY A 53 -7.48 1.22 -2.00
CA GLY A 53 -7.22 0.70 -0.66
C GLY A 53 -8.03 1.42 0.42
N ASP A 54 -8.71 0.68 1.27
CA ASP A 54 -9.36 1.24 2.46
C ASP A 54 -8.32 1.47 3.56
N TRP A 55 -7.87 2.71 3.67
CA TRP A 55 -6.78 3.09 4.56
C TRP A 55 -7.18 3.15 6.04
N ASP A 56 -8.44 3.38 6.35
CA ASP A 56 -8.96 3.30 7.72
C ASP A 56 -9.01 1.83 8.17
N TYR A 57 -9.55 0.96 7.33
CA TYR A 57 -9.57 -0.47 7.58
C TYR A 57 -8.15 -1.08 7.67
N ASN A 58 -7.23 -0.66 6.80
CA ASN A 58 -5.84 -1.11 6.86
C ASN A 58 -5.13 -0.69 8.16
N ALA A 59 -5.37 0.53 8.64
CA ALA A 59 -4.87 0.99 9.93
C ALA A 59 -5.44 0.15 11.07
N GLU A 60 -6.76 -0.09 11.08
CA GLU A 60 -7.43 -0.91 12.07
C GLU A 60 -6.89 -2.35 12.11
N ARG A 61 -6.67 -2.99 10.95
CA ARG A 61 -6.10 -4.35 10.87
C ARG A 61 -4.70 -4.41 11.48
N LEU A 62 -3.85 -3.42 11.19
CA LEU A 62 -2.50 -3.33 11.76
C LEU A 62 -2.54 -3.13 13.28
N ASP A 63 -3.45 -2.30 13.77
CA ASP A 63 -3.64 -2.10 15.22
C ASP A 63 -4.15 -3.36 15.90
N LYS A 64 -5.09 -4.04 15.27
CA LYS A 64 -5.72 -5.27 15.79
C LYS A 64 -4.74 -6.42 15.93
N CYS A 65 -3.77 -6.55 15.03
CA CYS A 65 -2.70 -7.55 15.16
C CYS A 65 -1.54 -7.10 16.07
N GLY A 66 -1.61 -5.90 16.65
CA GLY A 66 -0.61 -5.38 17.58
C GLY A 66 0.70 -4.94 16.92
N TYR A 67 0.71 -4.70 15.61
CA TYR A 67 1.93 -4.29 14.91
C TYR A 67 2.35 -2.88 15.32
N ASN A 68 3.53 -2.77 15.93
CA ASN A 68 4.13 -1.52 16.39
C ASN A 68 5.51 -1.24 15.75
N GLY A 69 5.87 -2.00 14.72
CA GLY A 69 7.12 -1.82 13.98
C GLY A 69 7.09 -0.64 13.00
N ILE A 70 8.17 -0.48 12.29
CA ILE A 70 8.35 0.58 11.28
C ILE A 70 7.38 0.35 10.11
N LEU A 71 6.72 1.40 9.67
CA LEU A 71 5.91 1.40 8.46
C LEU A 71 6.81 1.69 7.26
N THR A 72 7.16 0.64 6.53
CA THR A 72 7.93 0.78 5.28
C THR A 72 6.97 0.89 4.11
N PHE A 73 7.19 1.88 3.25
CA PHE A 73 6.41 2.09 2.03
C PHE A 73 7.24 1.73 0.81
N GLU A 74 6.69 0.89 -0.05
CA GLU A 74 7.31 0.45 -1.30
C GLU A 74 6.55 1.08 -2.47
N LEU A 75 7.04 2.22 -2.97
CA LEU A 75 6.34 3.06 -3.92
C LEU A 75 7.11 3.18 -5.24
N LYS A 76 6.41 3.34 -6.35
CA LYS A 76 7.02 3.52 -7.67
C LYS A 76 6.58 4.82 -8.32
N ILE A 77 7.57 5.56 -8.86
CA ILE A 77 7.32 6.79 -9.61
C ILE A 77 6.85 6.51 -11.05
N HIS A 78 7.16 5.32 -11.58
CA HIS A 78 6.82 4.95 -12.95
C HIS A 78 5.65 3.99 -12.99
N SER A 79 4.80 4.16 -14.00
CA SER A 79 3.75 3.20 -14.33
C SER A 79 4.36 1.88 -14.86
N LYS A 80 3.63 0.79 -14.69
CA LYS A 80 3.93 -0.49 -15.35
C LYS A 80 3.70 -0.36 -16.87
N PRO A 81 4.24 -1.27 -17.70
CA PRO A 81 3.95 -1.30 -19.14
C PRO A 81 2.45 -1.27 -19.40
N ASP A 82 2.05 -0.47 -20.36
CA ASP A 82 0.64 -0.27 -20.77
C ASP A 82 -0.28 0.27 -19.65
N ARG A 83 0.31 0.85 -18.59
CA ARG A 83 -0.37 1.48 -17.46
C ARG A 83 0.03 2.95 -17.34
N HIS A 84 -0.84 3.76 -16.71
CA HIS A 84 -0.69 5.23 -16.69
C HIS A 84 -0.90 5.87 -15.32
N GLU A 85 -1.14 5.08 -14.29
CA GLU A 85 -1.55 5.56 -12.96
C GLU A 85 -0.51 6.49 -12.31
N ASN A 86 0.79 6.23 -12.53
CA ASN A 86 1.90 7.01 -11.97
C ASN A 86 2.48 8.03 -12.95
N ASP A 87 1.94 8.19 -14.16
CA ASP A 87 2.50 9.10 -15.18
C ASP A 87 2.55 10.56 -14.69
N LYS A 88 1.59 10.97 -13.85
CA LYS A 88 1.55 12.27 -13.20
C LYS A 88 2.82 12.60 -12.38
N TYR A 89 3.48 11.58 -11.85
CA TYR A 89 4.70 11.76 -11.04
C TYR A 89 5.98 11.88 -11.86
N ARG A 90 5.96 11.46 -13.13
CA ARG A 90 7.12 11.60 -14.04
C ARG A 90 7.42 13.06 -14.40
N ALA A 91 6.43 13.94 -14.30
CA ALA A 91 6.53 15.34 -14.68
C ALA A 91 7.00 16.25 -13.54
N ILE A 92 7.15 15.73 -12.32
CA ILE A 92 7.56 16.52 -11.16
C ILE A 92 9.00 16.20 -10.75
N PRO A 93 9.71 17.13 -10.08
CA PRO A 93 11.04 16.86 -9.52
C PRO A 93 11.00 15.69 -8.53
N ILE A 94 12.09 14.92 -8.46
CA ILE A 94 12.17 13.75 -7.56
C ILE A 94 11.98 14.13 -6.09
N GLU A 95 12.47 15.31 -5.69
CA GLU A 95 12.30 15.82 -4.32
C GLU A 95 10.82 16.06 -4.00
N SER A 96 10.05 16.57 -4.97
CA SER A 96 8.60 16.79 -4.83
C SER A 96 7.85 15.44 -4.72
N TYR A 97 8.28 14.46 -5.50
CA TYR A 97 7.71 13.09 -5.39
C TYR A 97 8.00 12.47 -4.01
N ILE A 98 9.23 12.58 -3.51
CA ILE A 98 9.61 12.07 -2.18
C ILE A 98 8.82 12.79 -1.08
N ALA A 99 8.66 14.10 -1.19
CA ALA A 99 7.85 14.87 -0.23
C ALA A 99 6.38 14.41 -0.22
N GLU A 100 5.80 14.14 -1.39
CA GLU A 100 4.45 13.59 -1.50
C GLU A 100 4.35 12.19 -0.90
N CYS A 101 5.31 11.29 -1.17
CA CYS A 101 5.39 9.98 -0.55
C CYS A 101 5.39 10.07 0.98
N TYR A 102 6.20 10.96 1.54
CA TYR A 102 6.29 11.19 2.98
C TYR A 102 4.98 11.73 3.56
N ALA A 103 4.37 12.71 2.90
CA ALA A 103 3.09 13.27 3.34
C ALA A 103 1.98 12.21 3.38
N ARG A 104 1.92 11.33 2.36
CA ARG A 104 0.96 10.22 2.32
C ARG A 104 1.24 9.18 3.41
N ALA A 105 2.51 8.86 3.66
CA ALA A 105 2.92 7.97 4.75
C ALA A 105 2.49 8.54 6.12
N CYS A 106 2.73 9.82 6.38
CA CYS A 106 2.31 10.50 7.60
C CYS A 106 0.78 10.51 7.74
N ARG A 107 0.06 10.76 6.65
CA ARG A 107 -1.42 10.71 6.63
C ARG A 107 -1.94 9.32 7.00
N PHE A 108 -1.32 8.26 6.52
CA PHE A 108 -1.68 6.89 6.92
C PHE A 108 -1.31 6.61 8.39
N ALA A 109 -0.09 6.96 8.80
CA ALA A 109 0.36 6.76 10.18
C ALA A 109 -0.56 7.44 11.20
N ALA A 110 -1.08 8.63 10.87
CA ALA A 110 -2.02 9.36 11.71
C ALA A 110 -3.38 8.66 11.92
N LYS A 111 -3.72 7.68 11.09
CA LYS A 111 -4.92 6.84 11.25
C LYS A 111 -4.74 5.73 12.27
N ARG A 112 -3.49 5.42 12.64
CA ARG A 112 -3.18 4.37 13.60
C ARG A 112 -3.51 4.81 15.04
N LYS A 113 -4.09 3.90 15.80
CA LYS A 113 -4.38 4.09 17.24
C LYS A 113 -3.22 3.65 18.13
N ILE A 114 -2.41 2.71 17.64
CA ILE A 114 -1.19 2.26 18.32
C ILE A 114 -0.05 3.21 17.94
N SER A 115 0.60 3.80 18.93
CA SER A 115 1.77 4.65 18.71
C SER A 115 2.88 3.85 18.04
N GLN A 116 3.48 4.43 17.00
CA GLN A 116 4.67 3.86 16.38
C GLN A 116 5.81 3.81 17.41
N VAL A 117 6.66 2.80 17.32
CA VAL A 117 7.90 2.73 18.13
C VAL A 117 8.75 3.95 17.80
N LYS A 118 9.13 4.67 18.84
CA LYS A 118 9.99 5.86 18.73
C LYS A 118 11.44 5.45 18.48
#